data_a626ce1b5a74fc8e9f9969ee5d1a2f3c
#
_entry.id   a626ce1b5a74fc8e9f9969ee5d1a2f3c
#
_cell.length_a   1.000
_cell.length_b   1.000
_cell.length_c   1.000
_cell.angle_alpha   90.00
_cell.angle_beta   90.00
_cell.angle_gamma   90.00
#
_symmetry.space_group_name_H-M   'P 1'
#
loop_
_entity.id
_entity.type
_entity.pdbx_description
1 polymer ?
#
loop_
_entity_poly.entity_id
_entity_poly.type
_entity_poly.pdbx_seq_one_letter_code
_entity_poly.pdbx_strand_id
1 'polypeptide(L)'
;TKVIPEIDAYRYSTIAAACIKAKTASGGYVPAEDTILQKLYYDIATVQEIVGDNTPLVITISRMVAAILSMSDKLSKKLDVTDFKQGDVSFKVKSLDGQHPLISVGSERMKTEYLFKDGKTSGQEDGGFAATASSKNINWIITPRKAPVAVSKTDKMRIFDPETNQKARAYAMDYRKYHDIWIPDQQIKTCFTNVKEELS
;
A
#
# COMPACT_ATOMS: atom_id res chain seq x y z
N THR A 1 -1.92 12.93 -11.22
CA THR A 1 -3.27 12.34 -11.07
C THR A 1 -3.56 12.12 -9.60
N LYS A 2 -4.70 12.60 -9.09
CA LYS A 2 -5.08 12.48 -7.66
C LYS A 2 -5.67 11.10 -7.31
N VAL A 3 -6.31 10.42 -8.27
CA VAL A 3 -7.09 9.19 -8.05
C VAL A 3 -6.25 7.99 -7.61
N ILE A 4 -5.12 7.71 -8.26
CA ILE A 4 -4.27 6.55 -7.89
C ILE A 4 -3.69 6.69 -6.48
N PRO A 5 -3.13 7.84 -6.06
CA PRO A 5 -2.68 8.04 -4.69
C PRO A 5 -3.75 7.83 -3.63
N GLU A 6 -4.99 8.24 -3.90
CA GLU A 6 -6.12 8.06 -2.98
C GLU A 6 -6.52 6.59 -2.84
N ILE A 7 -6.58 5.85 -3.96
CA ILE A 7 -6.83 4.41 -3.95
C ILE A 7 -5.74 3.65 -3.18
N ASP A 8 -4.48 4.00 -3.39
CA ASP A 8 -3.35 3.38 -2.68
C ASP A 8 -3.44 3.67 -1.18
N ALA A 9 -3.67 4.94 -0.79
CA ALA A 9 -3.83 5.33 0.60
C ALA A 9 -4.96 4.55 1.29
N TYR A 10 -6.11 4.44 0.63
CA TYR A 10 -7.25 3.65 1.12
C TYR A 10 -6.87 2.18 1.33
N ARG A 11 -6.26 1.55 0.33
CA ARG A 11 -5.92 0.13 0.37
C ARG A 11 -4.89 -0.19 1.45
N TYR A 12 -3.82 0.58 1.52
CA TYR A 12 -2.76 0.31 2.50
C TYR A 12 -3.21 0.61 3.93
N SER A 13 -3.99 1.66 4.16
CA SER A 13 -4.55 1.93 5.49
C SER A 13 -5.54 0.86 5.93
N THR A 14 -6.37 0.35 5.01
CA THR A 14 -7.31 -0.74 5.29
C THR A 14 -6.58 -2.03 5.67
N ILE A 15 -5.51 -2.40 4.93
CA ILE A 15 -4.70 -3.58 5.27
C ILE A 15 -4.03 -3.37 6.64
N ALA A 16 -3.44 -2.20 6.88
CA ALA A 16 -2.77 -1.92 8.15
C ALA A 16 -3.76 -1.96 9.34
N ALA A 17 -4.93 -1.34 9.20
CA ALA A 17 -5.98 -1.39 10.22
C ALA A 17 -6.44 -2.83 10.52
N ALA A 18 -6.60 -3.66 9.48
CA ALA A 18 -6.94 -5.06 9.64
C ALA A 18 -5.84 -5.83 10.37
N CYS A 19 -4.56 -5.63 10.03
CA CYS A 19 -3.42 -6.25 10.71
C CYS A 19 -3.31 -5.80 12.18
N ILE A 20 -3.49 -4.51 12.47
CA ILE A 20 -3.48 -3.98 13.85
C ILE A 20 -4.59 -4.64 14.68
N LYS A 21 -5.81 -4.68 14.15
CA LYS A 21 -6.96 -5.32 14.80
C LYS A 21 -6.72 -6.81 15.07
N ALA A 22 -6.09 -7.51 14.12
CA ALA A 22 -5.78 -8.93 14.23
C ALA A 22 -4.52 -9.25 15.07
N LYS A 23 -3.82 -8.23 15.56
CA LYS A 23 -2.54 -8.36 16.29
C LYS A 23 -1.42 -9.00 15.44
N THR A 24 -1.46 -8.78 14.13
CA THR A 24 -0.41 -9.16 13.18
C THR A 24 0.37 -7.92 12.71
N ALA A 25 0.57 -6.97 13.59
CA ALA A 25 1.33 -5.76 13.34
C ALA A 25 2.37 -5.55 14.44
N SER A 26 3.50 -4.94 14.11
CA SER A 26 4.49 -4.45 15.07
C SER A 26 4.67 -2.94 14.96
N GLY A 27 4.81 -2.27 16.10
CA GLY A 27 5.08 -0.84 16.20
C GLY A 27 6.41 -0.54 16.88
N GLY A 28 6.78 0.74 16.91
CA GLY A 28 7.96 1.23 17.62
C GLY A 28 9.30 1.00 16.90
N TYR A 29 9.28 0.53 15.64
CA TYR A 29 10.52 0.33 14.89
C TYR A 29 10.88 1.54 14.01
N VAL A 30 11.94 2.24 14.37
CA VAL A 30 12.53 3.31 13.56
C VAL A 30 13.56 2.70 12.61
N PRO A 31 13.36 2.77 11.28
CA PRO A 31 14.29 2.19 10.32
C PRO A 31 15.69 2.81 10.40
N ALA A 32 16.71 1.96 10.52
CA ALA A 32 18.12 2.33 10.52
C ALA A 32 18.89 1.38 9.59
N GLU A 33 19.95 1.88 8.96
CA GLU A 33 20.69 1.20 7.90
C GLU A 33 21.25 -0.17 8.32
N ASP A 34 21.75 -0.26 9.55
CA ASP A 34 22.35 -1.46 10.13
C ASP A 34 21.35 -2.54 10.55
N THR A 35 20.14 -2.16 10.91
CA THR A 35 19.10 -3.06 11.49
C THR A 35 17.94 -3.36 10.57
N ILE A 36 17.70 -2.54 9.55
CA ILE A 36 16.51 -2.62 8.71
C ILE A 36 16.38 -3.97 8.00
N LEU A 37 17.48 -4.49 7.46
CA LEU A 37 17.47 -5.75 6.73
C LEU A 37 17.15 -6.92 7.66
N GLN A 38 17.76 -6.95 8.85
CA GLN A 38 17.50 -7.97 9.86
C GLN A 38 16.04 -7.95 10.34
N LYS A 39 15.51 -6.76 10.61
CA LYS A 39 14.09 -6.62 11.03
C LYS A 39 13.12 -7.04 9.94
N LEU A 40 13.39 -6.69 8.69
CA LEU A 40 12.55 -7.09 7.56
C LEU A 40 12.54 -8.60 7.37
N TYR A 41 13.70 -9.26 7.45
CA TYR A 41 13.77 -10.73 7.37
C TYR A 41 13.07 -11.42 8.54
N TYR A 42 13.16 -10.88 9.73
CA TYR A 42 12.42 -11.41 10.88
C TYR A 42 10.91 -11.34 10.65
N ASP A 43 10.41 -10.20 10.16
CA ASP A 43 8.99 -10.02 9.87
C ASP A 43 8.53 -10.92 8.69
N ILE A 44 9.39 -11.15 7.67
CA ILE A 44 9.13 -12.11 6.60
C ILE A 44 9.02 -13.53 7.16
N ALA A 45 9.98 -13.94 7.99
CA ALA A 45 9.99 -15.27 8.60
C ALA A 45 8.73 -15.51 9.44
N THR A 46 8.28 -14.50 10.20
CA THR A 46 7.02 -14.57 10.98
C THR A 46 5.82 -14.89 10.10
N VAL A 47 5.75 -14.34 8.90
CA VAL A 47 4.67 -14.65 7.95
C VAL A 47 4.89 -16.03 7.32
N GLN A 48 6.12 -16.37 6.96
CA GLN A 48 6.46 -17.67 6.34
C GLN A 48 6.18 -18.87 7.25
N GLU A 49 6.33 -18.72 8.56
CA GLU A 49 5.92 -19.75 9.53
C GLU A 49 4.44 -20.14 9.40
N ILE A 50 3.59 -19.23 8.91
CA ILE A 50 2.15 -19.45 8.74
C ILE A 50 1.83 -19.97 7.33
N VAL A 51 2.48 -19.40 6.30
CA VAL A 51 2.14 -19.68 4.89
C VAL A 51 3.05 -20.70 4.22
N GLY A 52 4.17 -21.06 4.87
CA GLY A 52 5.22 -21.94 4.35
C GLY A 52 6.33 -21.21 3.58
N ASP A 53 7.54 -21.74 3.63
CA ASP A 53 8.77 -21.10 3.15
C ASP A 53 8.79 -20.82 1.65
N ASN A 54 8.07 -21.60 0.86
CA ASN A 54 8.04 -21.47 -0.61
C ASN A 54 6.94 -20.53 -1.11
N THR A 55 6.21 -19.85 -0.22
CA THR A 55 5.16 -18.92 -0.63
C THR A 55 5.75 -17.55 -0.96
N PRO A 56 5.64 -17.06 -2.20
CA PRO A 56 6.13 -15.72 -2.54
C PRO A 56 5.26 -14.65 -1.86
N LEU A 57 5.92 -13.80 -1.07
CA LEU A 57 5.30 -12.68 -0.35
C LEU A 57 5.56 -11.38 -1.10
N VAL A 58 4.55 -10.55 -1.23
CA VAL A 58 4.68 -9.19 -1.76
C VAL A 58 4.99 -8.25 -0.59
N ILE A 59 6.12 -7.54 -0.70
CA ILE A 59 6.55 -6.56 0.29
C ILE A 59 6.28 -5.17 -0.26
N THR A 60 5.34 -4.46 0.33
CA THR A 60 5.10 -3.04 0.03
C THR A 60 5.83 -2.19 1.06
N ILE A 61 6.77 -1.37 0.62
CA ILE A 61 7.64 -0.57 1.49
C ILE A 61 7.49 0.92 1.19
N SER A 62 7.53 1.76 2.23
CA SER A 62 7.51 3.21 2.01
C SER A 62 8.81 3.66 1.33
N ARG A 63 8.72 4.69 0.47
CA ARG A 63 9.87 5.16 -0.32
C ARG A 63 11.03 5.62 0.55
N MET A 64 10.76 6.27 1.67
CA MET A 64 11.81 6.70 2.61
C MET A 64 12.52 5.50 3.22
N VAL A 65 11.77 4.49 3.62
CA VAL A 65 12.33 3.25 4.19
C VAL A 65 13.07 2.43 3.13
N ALA A 66 12.58 2.41 1.88
CA ALA A 66 13.26 1.78 0.76
C ALA A 66 14.61 2.46 0.44
N ALA A 67 14.71 3.78 0.62
CA ALA A 67 15.98 4.50 0.48
C ALA A 67 17.00 4.06 1.55
N ILE A 68 16.57 3.97 2.82
CA ILE A 68 17.42 3.47 3.91
C ILE A 68 17.87 2.02 3.65
N LEU A 69 16.92 1.18 3.22
CA LEU A 69 17.23 -0.21 2.87
C LEU A 69 18.28 -0.31 1.76
N SER A 70 18.22 0.57 0.75
CA SER A 70 19.16 0.57 -0.35
C SER A 70 20.57 1.05 0.02
N MET A 71 20.73 1.73 1.17
CA MET A 71 22.03 2.14 1.71
C MET A 71 22.73 1.01 2.48
N SER A 72 21.99 -0.04 2.86
CA SER A 72 22.56 -1.17 3.60
C SER A 72 23.52 -1.96 2.72
N ASP A 73 24.78 -2.03 3.08
CA ASP A 73 25.85 -2.76 2.36
C ASP A 73 25.55 -4.25 2.18
N LYS A 74 24.74 -4.81 3.10
CA LYS A 74 24.33 -6.22 3.08
C LYS A 74 23.28 -6.52 2.00
N LEU A 75 22.59 -5.48 1.50
CA LEU A 75 21.50 -5.63 0.55
C LEU A 75 21.97 -5.88 -0.88
N SER A 76 23.13 -5.32 -1.27
CA SER A 76 23.63 -5.41 -2.65
C SER A 76 23.79 -6.86 -3.15
N LYS A 77 23.97 -7.80 -2.23
CA LYS A 77 24.09 -9.25 -2.51
C LYS A 77 22.75 -10.00 -2.53
N LYS A 78 21.64 -9.35 -2.16
CA LYS A 78 20.33 -9.98 -1.94
C LYS A 78 19.20 -9.39 -2.78
N LEU A 79 19.47 -8.32 -3.51
CA LEU A 79 18.49 -7.73 -4.43
C LEU A 79 18.68 -8.29 -5.83
N ASP A 80 17.68 -8.97 -6.31
CA ASP A 80 17.53 -9.39 -7.69
C ASP A 80 16.40 -8.62 -8.39
N VAL A 81 16.40 -8.66 -9.71
CA VAL A 81 15.32 -8.12 -10.54
C VAL A 81 14.49 -9.29 -11.07
N THR A 82 13.24 -9.37 -10.64
CA THR A 82 12.32 -10.42 -11.11
C THR A 82 11.19 -9.84 -11.95
N ASP A 83 10.62 -10.68 -12.80
CA ASP A 83 9.42 -10.34 -13.56
C ASP A 83 8.18 -10.48 -12.66
N PHE A 84 7.47 -9.39 -12.48
CA PHE A 84 6.21 -9.36 -11.76
C PHE A 84 5.05 -9.22 -12.75
N LYS A 85 4.14 -10.20 -12.76
CA LYS A 85 2.95 -10.18 -13.61
C LYS A 85 1.74 -9.65 -12.85
N GLN A 86 1.09 -8.66 -13.44
CA GLN A 86 -0.21 -8.17 -12.99
C GLN A 86 -1.19 -8.21 -14.18
N GLY A 87 -2.06 -9.21 -14.22
CA GLY A 87 -2.85 -9.54 -15.40
C GLY A 87 -1.95 -9.94 -16.57
N ASP A 88 -2.14 -9.31 -17.72
CA ASP A 88 -1.34 -9.58 -18.93
C ASP A 88 -0.06 -8.73 -19.03
N VAL A 89 0.16 -7.82 -18.08
CA VAL A 89 1.33 -6.94 -18.06
C VAL A 89 2.41 -7.52 -17.17
N SER A 90 3.60 -7.70 -17.75
CA SER A 90 4.81 -8.08 -17.00
C SER A 90 5.73 -6.87 -16.87
N PHE A 91 6.20 -6.59 -15.65
CA PHE A 91 7.17 -5.53 -15.39
C PHE A 91 8.24 -6.01 -14.41
N LYS A 92 9.44 -5.44 -14.57
CA LYS A 92 10.58 -5.79 -13.72
C LYS A 92 10.48 -5.07 -12.39
N VAL A 93 10.51 -5.81 -11.28
CA VAL A 93 10.51 -5.30 -9.91
C VAL A 93 11.76 -5.77 -9.19
N LYS A 94 12.27 -4.95 -8.28
CA LYS A 94 13.28 -5.42 -7.34
C LYS A 94 12.66 -6.51 -6.48
N SER A 95 13.39 -7.58 -6.24
CA SER A 95 12.98 -8.66 -5.34
C SER A 95 14.04 -8.92 -4.30
N LEU A 96 13.62 -9.32 -3.13
CA LEU A 96 14.50 -9.81 -2.08
C LEU A 96 14.70 -11.32 -2.27
N ASP A 97 15.96 -11.75 -2.35
CA ASP A 97 16.36 -13.14 -2.62
C ASP A 97 15.73 -13.76 -3.89
N GLY A 98 15.40 -12.95 -4.90
CA GLY A 98 14.74 -13.40 -6.12
C GLY A 98 13.30 -13.93 -5.97
N GLN A 99 12.78 -14.00 -4.74
CA GLN A 99 11.49 -14.61 -4.41
C GLN A 99 10.42 -13.61 -4.00
N HIS A 100 10.78 -12.56 -3.26
CA HIS A 100 9.83 -11.62 -2.67
C HIS A 100 9.85 -10.28 -3.41
N PRO A 101 8.86 -9.98 -4.28
CA PRO A 101 8.75 -8.68 -4.92
C PRO A 101 8.68 -7.53 -3.92
N LEU A 102 9.51 -6.51 -4.13
CA LEU A 102 9.60 -5.31 -3.31
C LEU A 102 9.01 -4.12 -4.05
N ILE A 103 7.86 -3.63 -3.60
CA ILE A 103 7.13 -2.52 -4.21
C ILE A 103 7.32 -1.26 -3.36
N SER A 104 8.00 -0.26 -3.91
CA SER A 104 8.19 1.03 -3.23
C SER A 104 7.05 1.99 -3.52
N VAL A 105 6.42 2.50 -2.47
CA VAL A 105 5.28 3.41 -2.52
C VAL A 105 5.61 4.72 -1.84
N GLY A 106 5.04 5.84 -2.31
CA GLY A 106 5.23 7.15 -1.68
C GLY A 106 4.78 7.13 -0.21
N SER A 107 5.63 7.65 0.68
CA SER A 107 5.40 7.62 2.14
C SER A 107 4.08 8.28 2.56
N GLU A 108 3.61 9.27 1.80
CA GLU A 108 2.31 9.94 2.01
C GLU A 108 1.10 9.00 1.85
N ARG A 109 1.28 7.86 1.16
CA ARG A 109 0.25 6.84 0.96
C ARG A 109 0.38 5.66 1.92
N MET A 110 1.42 5.65 2.75
CA MET A 110 1.78 4.57 3.66
C MET A 110 1.59 5.02 5.11
N LYS A 111 0.33 5.30 5.45
CA LYS A 111 -0.07 5.66 6.82
C LYS A 111 -1.27 4.82 7.27
N THR A 112 -1.45 4.70 8.56
CA THR A 112 -2.48 3.82 9.14
C THR A 112 -3.88 4.37 9.03
N GLU A 113 -4.04 5.70 8.90
CA GLU A 113 -5.35 6.34 8.91
C GLU A 113 -5.39 7.60 8.06
N TYR A 114 -6.50 7.78 7.33
CA TYR A 114 -6.76 8.93 6.50
C TYR A 114 -8.19 9.44 6.66
N LEU A 115 -8.33 10.77 6.52
CA LEU A 115 -9.59 11.43 6.25
C LEU A 115 -9.75 11.55 4.72
N PHE A 116 -10.74 10.89 4.16
CA PHE A 116 -11.13 11.05 2.76
C PHE A 116 -12.19 12.15 2.67
N LYS A 117 -11.86 13.21 1.96
CA LYS A 117 -12.71 14.38 1.84
C LYS A 117 -13.79 14.15 0.79
N ASP A 118 -15.03 14.43 1.13
CA ASP A 118 -16.21 14.17 0.28
C ASP A 118 -16.50 15.26 -0.77
N GLY A 119 -15.76 16.37 -0.73
CA GLY A 119 -15.95 17.51 -1.62
C GLY A 119 -17.24 18.32 -1.37
N LYS A 120 -17.96 18.06 -0.25
CA LYS A 120 -19.25 18.70 0.08
C LYS A 120 -19.28 19.30 1.47
N THR A 121 -18.67 18.63 2.43
CA THR A 121 -18.61 19.09 3.83
C THR A 121 -17.72 20.33 3.92
N SER A 122 -18.12 21.31 4.74
CA SER A 122 -17.34 22.52 4.97
C SER A 122 -15.91 22.20 5.41
N GLY A 123 -14.90 22.76 4.72
CA GLY A 123 -13.49 22.49 4.88
C GLY A 123 -12.97 21.23 4.14
N GLN A 124 -13.83 20.59 3.34
CA GLN A 124 -13.49 19.44 2.51
C GLN A 124 -13.77 19.67 1.01
N GLU A 125 -14.05 20.88 0.61
CA GLU A 125 -14.51 21.26 -0.74
C GLU A 125 -13.51 20.87 -1.85
N ASP A 126 -12.21 20.86 -1.53
CA ASP A 126 -11.14 20.48 -2.47
C ASP A 126 -11.08 18.96 -2.76
N GLY A 127 -11.83 18.17 -2.01
CA GLY A 127 -11.76 16.71 -2.10
C GLY A 127 -10.37 16.14 -1.74
N GLY A 128 -10.10 14.89 -2.16
CA GLY A 128 -8.84 14.21 -1.91
C GLY A 128 -8.76 13.56 -0.52
N PHE A 129 -7.54 13.38 -0.01
CA PHE A 129 -7.31 12.73 1.28
C PHE A 129 -6.20 13.42 2.07
N ALA A 130 -6.27 13.32 3.38
CA ALA A 130 -5.25 13.83 4.30
C ALA A 130 -5.04 12.82 5.44
N ALA A 131 -3.81 12.69 5.92
CA ALA A 131 -3.54 11.88 7.10
C ALA A 131 -4.20 12.53 8.33
N THR A 132 -4.78 11.72 9.22
CA THR A 132 -5.30 12.19 10.50
C THR A 132 -4.17 12.49 11.48
N ALA A 133 -4.44 13.23 12.55
CA ALA A 133 -3.43 13.55 13.57
C ALA A 133 -2.96 12.28 14.32
N SER A 134 -3.81 11.27 14.45
CA SER A 134 -3.52 9.95 15.05
C SER A 134 -2.81 8.99 14.10
N SER A 135 -2.67 9.36 12.84
CA SER A 135 -2.10 8.52 11.79
C SER A 135 -0.63 8.21 12.04
N LYS A 136 -0.27 6.94 11.95
CA LYS A 136 1.10 6.41 12.14
C LYS A 136 1.72 6.05 10.78
N ASN A 137 3.05 6.14 10.69
CA ASN A 137 3.78 5.85 9.46
C ASN A 137 4.01 4.34 9.32
N ILE A 138 3.62 3.79 8.19
CA ILE A 138 3.87 2.39 7.85
C ILE A 138 5.26 2.26 7.23
N ASN A 139 6.10 1.42 7.80
CA ASN A 139 7.41 1.08 7.24
C ASN A 139 7.25 0.13 6.06
N TRP A 140 6.58 -1.00 6.26
CA TRP A 140 6.25 -1.99 5.23
C TRP A 140 5.01 -2.78 5.58
N ILE A 141 4.44 -3.37 4.54
CA ILE A 141 3.34 -4.33 4.60
C ILE A 141 3.80 -5.59 3.88
N ILE A 142 3.65 -6.74 4.49
CA ILE A 142 3.98 -8.06 3.93
C ILE A 142 2.69 -8.82 3.75
N THR A 143 2.40 -9.26 2.53
CA THR A 143 1.19 -10.02 2.22
C THR A 143 1.49 -11.14 1.22
N PRO A 144 0.86 -12.30 1.34
CA PRO A 144 0.78 -13.23 0.24
C PRO A 144 0.03 -12.61 -0.94
N ARG A 145 0.42 -12.97 -2.16
CA ARG A 145 -0.17 -12.39 -3.37
C ARG A 145 -1.70 -12.53 -3.45
N LYS A 146 -2.26 -13.56 -2.81
CA LYS A 146 -3.70 -13.89 -2.88
C LYS A 146 -4.49 -13.45 -1.64
N ALA A 147 -3.84 -12.99 -0.57
CA ALA A 147 -4.54 -12.70 0.68
C ALA A 147 -5.38 -11.42 0.63
N PRO A 148 -4.89 -10.25 0.20
CA PRO A 148 -5.74 -9.09 -0.03
C PRO A 148 -6.46 -9.23 -1.37
N VAL A 149 -7.79 -9.17 -1.34
CA VAL A 149 -8.65 -9.20 -2.53
C VAL A 149 -9.09 -7.78 -2.84
N ALA A 150 -8.50 -7.20 -3.86
CA ALA A 150 -8.91 -5.89 -4.37
C ALA A 150 -9.97 -6.05 -5.46
N VAL A 151 -11.10 -5.38 -5.30
CA VAL A 151 -12.21 -5.42 -6.25
C VAL A 151 -12.46 -4.03 -6.85
N SER A 152 -12.92 -4.00 -8.09
CA SER A 152 -13.36 -2.79 -8.77
C SER A 152 -14.64 -3.10 -9.52
N LYS A 153 -15.73 -2.38 -9.20
CA LYS A 153 -17.05 -2.60 -9.80
C LYS A 153 -17.27 -1.73 -11.03
N THR A 154 -16.86 -0.49 -10.96
CA THR A 154 -17.10 0.50 -12.02
C THR A 154 -15.84 1.32 -12.22
N ASP A 155 -15.46 1.49 -13.47
CA ASP A 155 -14.36 2.37 -13.90
C ASP A 155 -14.84 3.04 -15.20
N LYS A 156 -15.45 4.23 -15.06
CA LYS A 156 -16.06 4.94 -16.19
C LYS A 156 -15.62 6.39 -16.22
N MET A 157 -15.16 6.82 -17.39
CA MET A 157 -14.98 8.23 -17.71
C MET A 157 -16.08 8.67 -18.68
N ARG A 158 -16.71 9.81 -18.41
CA ARG A 158 -17.65 10.44 -19.30
C ARG A 158 -17.14 11.82 -19.67
N ILE A 159 -17.29 12.18 -20.95
CA ILE A 159 -16.95 13.48 -21.47
C ILE A 159 -18.27 14.10 -21.94
N PHE A 160 -18.55 15.30 -21.47
CA PHE A 160 -19.71 16.10 -21.87
C PHE A 160 -19.22 17.22 -22.77
N ASP A 161 -19.83 17.35 -23.91
CA ASP A 161 -19.58 18.44 -24.85
C ASP A 161 -20.15 19.78 -24.37
N PRO A 162 -19.77 20.92 -24.98
CA PRO A 162 -20.28 22.23 -24.60
C PRO A 162 -21.79 22.42 -24.77
N GLU A 163 -22.42 21.65 -25.68
CA GLU A 163 -23.86 21.70 -25.88
C GLU A 163 -24.63 21.01 -24.77
N THR A 164 -24.10 19.87 -24.30
CA THR A 164 -24.64 19.12 -23.16
C THR A 164 -24.36 19.84 -21.82
N ASN A 165 -23.19 20.49 -21.70
CA ASN A 165 -22.80 21.25 -20.51
C ASN A 165 -23.22 22.72 -20.63
N GLN A 166 -24.51 22.98 -20.61
CA GLN A 166 -25.09 24.31 -20.82
C GLN A 166 -24.64 25.38 -19.79
N LYS A 167 -24.27 24.97 -18.57
CA LYS A 167 -23.84 25.90 -17.49
C LYS A 167 -22.51 26.57 -17.79
N ALA A 168 -21.53 25.83 -18.28
CA ALA A 168 -20.19 26.32 -18.49
C ALA A 168 -19.83 26.55 -19.96
N ARG A 169 -20.66 26.06 -20.92
CA ARG A 169 -20.37 26.05 -22.38
C ARG A 169 -18.95 25.57 -22.70
N ALA A 170 -18.49 24.57 -21.96
CA ALA A 170 -17.15 23.97 -22.07
C ALA A 170 -17.23 22.45 -21.90
N TYR A 171 -16.19 21.76 -22.34
CA TYR A 171 -16.06 20.33 -22.09
C TYR A 171 -15.98 20.08 -20.58
N ALA A 172 -16.79 19.13 -20.09
CA ALA A 172 -16.70 18.62 -18.73
C ALA A 172 -16.34 17.13 -18.75
N MET A 173 -15.53 16.72 -17.80
CA MET A 173 -15.16 15.31 -17.61
C MET A 173 -15.60 14.84 -16.23
N ASP A 174 -16.29 13.70 -16.20
CA ASP A 174 -16.68 12.99 -14.98
C ASP A 174 -15.98 11.63 -14.99
N TYR A 175 -15.25 11.35 -13.92
CA TYR A 175 -14.64 10.03 -13.70
C TYR A 175 -15.22 9.40 -12.44
N ARG A 176 -15.66 8.16 -12.58
CA ARG A 176 -16.29 7.42 -11.49
C ARG A 176 -15.68 6.03 -11.37
N LYS A 177 -15.16 5.74 -10.19
CA LYS A 177 -14.62 4.43 -9.84
C LYS A 177 -15.17 3.97 -8.50
N TYR A 178 -15.70 2.74 -8.49
CA TYR A 178 -16.05 2.02 -7.25
C TYR A 178 -15.03 0.92 -7.04
N HIS A 179 -14.32 0.99 -5.95
CA HIS A 179 -13.31 0.00 -5.59
C HIS A 179 -13.36 -0.28 -4.10
N ASP A 180 -12.88 -1.43 -3.72
CA ASP A 180 -12.73 -1.82 -2.34
C ASP A 180 -11.56 -2.81 -2.20
N ILE A 181 -11.13 -3.08 -0.97
CA ILE A 181 -10.17 -4.12 -0.65
C ILE A 181 -10.65 -4.88 0.58
N TRP A 182 -10.51 -6.18 0.53
CA TRP A 182 -10.97 -7.06 1.58
C TRP A 182 -9.94 -8.15 1.85
N ILE A 183 -9.77 -8.49 3.12
CA ILE A 183 -8.93 -9.61 3.56
C ILE A 183 -9.85 -10.61 4.25
N PRO A 184 -9.96 -11.86 3.75
CA PRO A 184 -10.72 -12.90 4.42
C PRO A 184 -10.19 -13.14 5.84
N ASP A 185 -11.08 -13.29 6.83
CA ASP A 185 -10.71 -13.45 8.24
C ASP A 185 -9.73 -14.60 8.49
N GLN A 186 -9.86 -15.68 7.71
CA GLN A 186 -8.95 -16.82 7.78
C GLN A 186 -7.52 -16.51 7.28
N GLN A 187 -7.39 -15.50 6.41
CA GLN A 187 -6.12 -15.12 5.79
C GLN A 187 -5.47 -13.89 6.45
N ILE A 188 -6.15 -13.23 7.37
CA ILE A 188 -5.60 -12.04 8.02
C ILE A 188 -4.27 -12.34 8.76
N LYS A 189 -4.13 -13.53 9.31
CA LYS A 189 -2.91 -13.98 10.01
C LYS A 189 -1.69 -14.08 9.07
N THR A 190 -1.91 -14.17 7.78
CA THR A 190 -0.86 -14.24 6.76
C THR A 190 -0.40 -12.86 6.28
N CYS A 191 -1.04 -11.79 6.75
CA CYS A 191 -0.68 -10.41 6.46
C CYS A 191 0.02 -9.79 7.67
N PHE A 192 1.05 -9.01 7.43
CA PHE A 192 1.82 -8.37 8.50
C PHE A 192 2.11 -6.91 8.15
N THR A 193 2.03 -6.04 9.15
CA THR A 193 2.33 -4.60 8.99
C THR A 193 3.33 -4.14 10.04
N ASN A 194 4.39 -3.46 9.61
CA ASN A 194 5.34 -2.81 10.50
C ASN A 194 5.10 -1.30 10.49
N VAL A 195 4.98 -0.72 11.67
CA VAL A 195 4.67 0.70 11.88
C VAL A 195 5.81 1.36 12.65
N LYS A 196 6.14 2.59 12.28
CA LYS A 196 7.24 3.33 12.88
C LYS A 196 6.98 3.71 14.35
N GLU A 197 5.77 4.17 14.63
CA GLU A 197 5.34 4.58 15.97
C GLU A 197 4.78 3.38 16.75
N GLU A 198 4.78 3.50 18.08
CA GLU A 198 4.20 2.48 18.96
C GLU A 198 2.70 2.27 18.66
N LEU A 199 2.28 1.01 18.67
CA LEU A 199 0.88 0.63 18.59
C LEU A 199 0.31 0.60 20.01
N SER A 200 -0.67 1.44 20.27
CA SER A 200 -1.42 1.46 21.53
C SER A 200 -2.40 0.30 21.60
#